data_3ad38bc6440eaca9321afd5408d4593f
#
_entry.id   3ad38bc6440eaca9321afd5408d4593f
#
_cell.length_a   1.000
_cell.length_b   1.000
_cell.length_c   1.000
_cell.angle_alpha   90.00
_cell.angle_beta   90.00
_cell.angle_gamma   90.00
#
_symmetry.space_group_name_H-M   'P 1'
#
loop_
_entity.id
_entity.type
_entity.pdbx_description
1 polymer ?
#
loop_
_entity_poly.entity_id
_entity_poly.type
_entity_poly.pdbx_seq_one_letter_code
_entity_poly.pdbx_strand_id
1 'polypeptide(L)'
;YGKSFPSVIAFTKDGQVLVGEPAKRQAVSNPLGTITAAKRKMGSKHVYEVLGKKYSPQQISAFILQKIKKDAESFLGEKVEKAVITVPAYFDDDQRQATKDAGKIAGLDVVRIINEPTAASMAYGLDKVGKDKRILVFDFGGGTLDVTIMEFGGGVFEVKSTSGDTQLGGTDMDAVLVEFVVNEFKKVEGIDLRKDPMALQRVREAVERAKIELSTVLETDLNLPYVTADSNGPRH
;
A
#
# COMPACT_ATOMS: atom_id res chain seq x y z
N TYR A 1 10.33 8.11 12.89
CA TYR A 1 9.44 7.40 11.97
C TYR A 1 7.99 7.67 12.37
N GLY A 2 7.12 8.00 11.39
CA GLY A 2 5.68 8.16 11.62
C GLY A 2 5.02 6.83 12.04
N LYS A 3 3.73 6.88 12.38
CA LYS A 3 2.96 5.69 12.80
C LYS A 3 2.69 4.69 11.65
N SER A 4 3.04 5.05 10.40
CA SER A 4 2.84 4.22 9.22
C SER A 4 4.14 4.06 8.43
N PHE A 5 4.29 2.89 7.78
CA PHE A 5 5.40 2.55 6.92
C PHE A 5 4.91 2.40 5.48
N PRO A 6 5.37 3.22 4.52
CA PRO A 6 4.91 3.12 3.13
C PRO A 6 5.31 1.79 2.50
N SER A 7 4.34 1.07 1.92
CA SER A 7 4.58 -0.17 1.16
C SER A 7 5.06 0.14 -0.26
N VAL A 8 6.22 0.78 -0.34
CA VAL A 8 6.86 1.22 -1.59
C VAL A 8 8.27 0.66 -1.67
N ILE A 9 8.64 0.13 -2.82
CA ILE A 9 9.98 -0.38 -3.11
C ILE A 9 10.50 0.34 -4.34
N ALA A 10 11.78 0.70 -4.35
CA ALA A 10 12.44 1.25 -5.51
C ALA A 10 13.79 0.58 -5.77
N PHE A 11 14.04 0.29 -7.03
CA PHE A 11 15.31 -0.21 -7.53
C PHE A 11 16.03 0.94 -8.22
N THR A 12 17.22 1.27 -7.76
CA THR A 12 18.03 2.34 -8.30
C THR A 12 18.97 1.81 -9.39
N LYS A 13 19.43 2.69 -10.29
CA LYS A 13 20.31 2.32 -11.38
C LYS A 13 21.68 1.76 -10.94
N ASP A 14 22.12 2.16 -9.74
CA ASP A 14 23.33 1.65 -9.07
C ASP A 14 23.13 0.32 -8.32
N GLY A 15 21.92 -0.28 -8.46
CA GLY A 15 21.61 -1.60 -7.93
C GLY A 15 21.15 -1.64 -6.47
N GLN A 16 20.90 -0.48 -5.85
CA GLN A 16 20.35 -0.44 -4.50
C GLN A 16 18.85 -0.72 -4.50
N VAL A 17 18.35 -1.27 -3.38
CA VAL A 17 16.92 -1.45 -3.12
C VAL A 17 16.53 -0.55 -1.97
N LEU A 18 15.72 0.44 -2.26
CA LEU A 18 15.12 1.34 -1.27
C LEU A 18 13.73 0.83 -0.89
N VAL A 19 13.37 0.94 0.39
CA VAL A 19 12.08 0.45 0.89
C VAL A 19 11.48 1.49 1.84
N GLY A 20 10.18 1.69 1.73
CA GLY A 20 9.44 2.61 2.57
C GLY A 20 9.60 4.07 2.14
N GLU A 21 9.78 4.96 3.09
CA GLU A 21 9.87 6.40 2.86
C GLU A 21 10.97 6.82 1.87
N PRO A 22 12.20 6.27 1.92
CA PRO A 22 13.23 6.57 0.92
C PRO A 22 12.79 6.19 -0.51
N ALA A 23 12.08 5.08 -0.68
CA ALA A 23 11.53 4.67 -1.96
C ALA A 23 10.43 5.62 -2.45
N LYS A 24 9.54 6.05 -1.55
CA LYS A 24 8.46 6.99 -1.87
C LYS A 24 9.02 8.34 -2.31
N ARG A 25 10.02 8.88 -1.60
CA ARG A 25 10.61 10.20 -1.90
C ARG A 25 11.27 10.31 -3.28
N GLN A 26 11.88 9.23 -3.78
CA GLN A 26 12.54 9.23 -5.06
C GLN A 26 11.63 8.80 -6.24
N ALA A 27 10.37 8.45 -5.97
CA ALA A 27 9.43 7.94 -6.97
C ALA A 27 9.27 8.87 -8.19
N VAL A 28 9.28 10.19 -7.98
CA VAL A 28 9.21 11.17 -9.07
C VAL A 28 10.40 11.06 -10.01
N SER A 29 11.62 10.91 -9.47
CA SER A 29 12.83 10.83 -10.28
C SER A 29 13.09 9.44 -10.88
N ASN A 30 12.43 8.41 -10.34
CA ASN A 30 12.59 7.01 -10.77
C ASN A 30 11.24 6.27 -10.81
N PRO A 31 10.25 6.75 -11.56
CA PRO A 31 8.91 6.16 -11.57
C PRO A 31 8.89 4.73 -12.11
N LEU A 32 9.73 4.39 -13.09
CA LEU A 32 9.80 3.06 -13.68
C LEU A 32 10.53 2.04 -12.81
N GLY A 33 11.38 2.50 -11.89
CA GLY A 33 12.07 1.65 -10.91
C GLY A 33 11.29 1.50 -9.60
N THR A 34 10.13 2.15 -9.45
CA THR A 34 9.35 2.20 -8.20
C THR A 34 8.10 1.33 -8.29
N ILE A 35 7.92 0.45 -7.31
CA ILE A 35 6.78 -0.46 -7.20
C ILE A 35 5.97 -0.07 -5.97
N THR A 36 4.67 0.08 -6.17
CA THR A 36 3.66 0.33 -5.12
C THR A 36 2.60 -0.77 -5.14
N ALA A 37 1.84 -0.88 -4.07
CA ALA A 37 0.65 -1.75 -3.98
C ALA A 37 0.87 -3.22 -4.36
N ALA A 38 2.06 -3.78 -4.10
CA ALA A 38 2.38 -5.18 -4.41
C ALA A 38 1.41 -6.18 -3.75
N LYS A 39 0.82 -5.83 -2.60
CA LYS A 39 -0.22 -6.60 -1.89
C LYS A 39 -1.38 -7.01 -2.80
N ARG A 40 -1.80 -6.13 -3.74
CA ARG A 40 -2.89 -6.40 -4.69
C ARG A 40 -2.59 -7.50 -5.71
N LYS A 41 -1.33 -7.86 -5.87
CA LYS A 41 -0.88 -8.90 -6.81
C LYS A 41 -0.49 -10.20 -6.13
N MET A 42 -0.61 -10.28 -4.78
CA MET A 42 -0.35 -11.51 -4.04
C MET A 42 -1.26 -12.64 -4.52
N GLY A 43 -0.72 -13.86 -4.57
CA GLY A 43 -1.43 -15.04 -5.09
C GLY A 43 -1.53 -15.11 -6.62
N SER A 44 -1.19 -14.05 -7.35
CA SER A 44 -1.26 -14.02 -8.81
C SER A 44 0.06 -14.41 -9.49
N LYS A 45 -0.01 -14.72 -10.79
CA LYS A 45 1.16 -14.98 -11.66
C LYS A 45 1.83 -13.68 -12.17
N HIS A 46 1.51 -12.53 -11.58
CA HIS A 46 2.10 -11.26 -11.99
C HIS A 46 3.62 -11.27 -11.80
N VAL A 47 4.32 -10.64 -12.73
CA VAL A 47 5.78 -10.48 -12.68
C VAL A 47 6.10 -9.00 -12.81
N TYR A 48 6.83 -8.48 -11.84
CA TYR A 48 7.43 -7.15 -11.93
C TYR A 48 8.75 -7.25 -12.68
N GLU A 49 8.90 -6.49 -13.74
CA GLU A 49 10.15 -6.39 -14.48
C GLU A 49 10.78 -5.02 -14.24
N VAL A 50 11.91 -4.98 -13.58
CA VAL A 50 12.60 -3.75 -13.20
C VAL A 50 14.10 -3.92 -13.45
N LEU A 51 14.69 -3.00 -14.25
CA LEU A 51 16.11 -3.02 -14.59
C LEU A 51 16.59 -4.39 -15.14
N GLY A 52 15.76 -5.03 -15.98
CA GLY A 52 16.05 -6.32 -16.61
C GLY A 52 15.94 -7.52 -15.66
N LYS A 53 15.54 -7.33 -14.42
CA LYS A 53 15.29 -8.41 -13.44
C LYS A 53 13.79 -8.63 -13.25
N LYS A 54 13.41 -9.86 -12.99
CA LYS A 54 12.03 -10.27 -12.77
C LYS A 54 11.80 -10.65 -11.31
N TYR A 55 10.72 -10.14 -10.74
CA TYR A 55 10.35 -10.39 -9.35
C TYR A 55 8.87 -10.80 -9.26
N SER A 56 8.59 -11.79 -8.42
CA SER A 56 7.21 -12.14 -8.07
C SER A 56 6.67 -11.16 -7.01
N PRO A 57 5.33 -11.07 -6.83
CA PRO A 57 4.73 -10.27 -5.76
C PRO A 57 5.24 -10.65 -4.37
N GLN A 58 5.51 -11.95 -4.13
CA GLN A 58 6.06 -12.44 -2.88
C GLN A 58 7.48 -11.89 -2.63
N GLN A 59 8.34 -11.87 -3.66
CA GLN A 59 9.69 -11.31 -3.54
C GLN A 59 9.66 -9.79 -3.27
N ILE A 60 8.78 -9.06 -3.96
CA ILE A 60 8.60 -7.62 -3.70
C ILE A 60 8.10 -7.38 -2.28
N SER A 61 7.11 -8.13 -1.81
CA SER A 61 6.61 -8.02 -0.44
C SER A 61 7.66 -8.42 0.60
N ALA A 62 8.52 -9.38 0.27
CA ALA A 62 9.62 -9.78 1.16
C ALA A 62 10.62 -8.66 1.43
N PHE A 63 10.91 -7.77 0.47
CA PHE A 63 11.78 -6.60 0.73
C PHE A 63 11.18 -5.68 1.81
N ILE A 64 9.85 -5.50 1.82
CA ILE A 64 9.16 -4.73 2.87
C ILE A 64 9.34 -5.41 4.23
N LEU A 65 9.07 -6.72 4.29
CA LEU A 65 9.18 -7.48 5.53
C LEU A 65 10.63 -7.54 6.05
N GLN A 66 11.63 -7.67 5.17
CA GLN A 66 13.03 -7.60 5.54
C GLN A 66 13.41 -6.25 6.15
N LYS A 67 12.90 -5.16 5.56
CA LYS A 67 13.15 -3.81 6.11
C LYS A 67 12.52 -3.65 7.48
N ILE A 68 11.25 -4.08 7.65
CA ILE A 68 10.55 -4.03 8.94
C ILE A 68 11.27 -4.88 9.98
N LYS A 69 11.69 -6.11 9.62
CA LYS A 69 12.49 -6.98 10.48
C LYS A 69 13.77 -6.27 10.95
N LYS A 70 14.54 -5.73 10.00
CA LYS A 70 15.80 -5.01 10.31
C LYS A 70 15.59 -3.82 11.22
N ASP A 71 14.51 -3.05 11.00
CA ASP A 71 14.19 -1.90 11.84
C ASP A 71 13.79 -2.33 13.26
N ALA A 72 12.99 -3.40 13.36
CA ALA A 72 12.61 -4.00 14.64
C ALA A 72 13.84 -4.52 15.41
N GLU A 73 14.73 -5.25 14.74
CA GLU A 73 15.98 -5.75 15.33
C GLU A 73 16.88 -4.60 15.82
N SER A 74 16.97 -3.52 15.03
CA SER A 74 17.74 -2.32 15.43
C SER A 74 17.12 -1.61 16.63
N PHE A 75 15.80 -1.61 16.75
CA PHE A 75 15.09 -0.98 17.87
C PHE A 75 15.17 -1.83 19.15
N LEU A 76 15.02 -3.15 19.03
CA LEU A 76 15.00 -4.07 20.17
C LEU A 76 16.39 -4.43 20.65
N GLY A 77 17.42 -4.31 19.79
CA GLY A 77 18.79 -4.76 20.08
C GLY A 77 18.97 -6.29 20.04
N GLU A 78 17.98 -7.02 19.50
CA GLU A 78 17.98 -8.48 19.43
C GLU A 78 17.41 -8.96 18.09
N LYS A 79 17.62 -10.25 17.77
CA LYS A 79 17.10 -10.86 16.52
C LYS A 79 15.60 -11.05 16.60
N VAL A 80 14.92 -10.75 15.50
CA VAL A 80 13.50 -11.02 15.29
C VAL A 80 13.36 -12.22 14.33
N GLU A 81 13.04 -13.38 14.88
CA GLU A 81 12.95 -14.63 14.11
C GLU A 81 11.53 -15.00 13.74
N LYS A 82 10.55 -14.69 14.60
CA LYS A 82 9.14 -15.09 14.45
C LYS A 82 8.24 -13.90 14.16
N ALA A 83 7.20 -14.14 13.37
CA ALA A 83 6.20 -13.12 13.07
C ALA A 83 4.79 -13.71 12.98
N VAL A 84 3.82 -12.89 13.38
CA VAL A 84 2.41 -13.02 12.98
C VAL A 84 2.17 -11.98 11.90
N ILE A 85 1.64 -12.39 10.76
CA ILE A 85 1.36 -11.48 9.64
C ILE A 85 -0.15 -11.41 9.43
N THR A 86 -0.67 -10.20 9.23
CA THR A 86 -2.09 -9.99 8.97
C THR A 86 -2.38 -9.95 7.48
N VAL A 87 -3.57 -10.40 7.11
CA VAL A 87 -4.10 -10.35 5.75
C VAL A 87 -5.54 -9.88 5.76
N PRO A 88 -6.05 -9.28 4.66
CA PRO A 88 -7.46 -9.01 4.50
C PRO A 88 -8.32 -10.24 4.76
N ALA A 89 -9.49 -10.06 5.37
CA ALA A 89 -10.39 -11.19 5.64
C ALA A 89 -10.87 -11.86 4.35
N TYR A 90 -10.95 -11.11 3.26
CA TYR A 90 -11.42 -11.54 1.94
C TYR A 90 -10.32 -12.16 1.05
N PHE A 91 -9.08 -12.29 1.56
CA PHE A 91 -8.01 -13.00 0.84
C PHE A 91 -8.32 -14.49 0.74
N ASP A 92 -8.12 -15.04 -0.47
CA ASP A 92 -8.19 -16.47 -0.73
C ASP A 92 -6.93 -17.22 -0.22
N ASP A 93 -6.93 -18.54 -0.34
CA ASP A 93 -5.85 -19.40 0.16
C ASP A 93 -4.52 -19.15 -0.57
N ASP A 94 -4.55 -18.87 -1.88
CA ASP A 94 -3.35 -18.55 -2.66
C ASP A 94 -2.71 -17.24 -2.21
N GLN A 95 -3.52 -16.22 -1.92
CA GLN A 95 -3.06 -14.93 -1.40
C GLN A 95 -2.48 -15.05 0.01
N ARG A 96 -3.11 -15.86 0.86
CA ARG A 96 -2.63 -16.17 2.23
C ARG A 96 -1.31 -16.93 2.19
N GLN A 97 -1.21 -17.95 1.34
CA GLN A 97 0.01 -18.72 1.18
C GLN A 97 1.14 -17.86 0.62
N ALA A 98 0.87 -17.04 -0.40
CA ALA A 98 1.83 -16.10 -0.97
C ALA A 98 2.36 -15.11 0.09
N THR A 99 1.50 -14.63 1.01
CA THR A 99 1.90 -13.77 2.13
C THR A 99 2.82 -14.51 3.11
N LYS A 100 2.49 -15.76 3.42
CA LYS A 100 3.35 -16.61 4.26
C LYS A 100 4.72 -16.85 3.62
N ASP A 101 4.73 -17.09 2.31
CA ASP A 101 5.97 -17.30 1.55
C ASP A 101 6.83 -16.02 1.50
N ALA A 102 6.21 -14.84 1.36
CA ALA A 102 6.92 -13.57 1.46
C ALA A 102 7.63 -13.41 2.83
N GLY A 103 6.97 -13.82 3.91
CA GLY A 103 7.57 -13.84 5.25
C GLY A 103 8.79 -14.77 5.33
N LYS A 104 8.68 -15.97 4.77
CA LYS A 104 9.81 -16.93 4.72
C LYS A 104 10.97 -16.40 3.87
N ILE A 105 10.71 -15.80 2.70
CA ILE A 105 11.73 -15.17 1.85
C ILE A 105 12.42 -14.04 2.62
N ALA A 106 11.68 -13.32 3.48
CA ALA A 106 12.24 -12.28 4.35
C ALA A 106 13.06 -12.82 5.52
N GLY A 107 13.14 -14.13 5.70
CA GLY A 107 13.87 -14.78 6.80
C GLY A 107 13.10 -14.74 8.13
N LEU A 108 11.78 -14.79 8.07
CA LEU A 108 10.90 -14.87 9.24
C LEU A 108 10.23 -16.26 9.30
N ASP A 109 10.17 -16.83 10.50
CA ASP A 109 9.28 -17.93 10.82
C ASP A 109 7.87 -17.35 11.03
N VAL A 110 6.99 -17.55 10.03
CA VAL A 110 5.62 -17.06 10.08
C VAL A 110 4.77 -18.04 10.88
N VAL A 111 4.67 -17.81 12.17
CA VAL A 111 3.96 -18.70 13.11
C VAL A 111 2.44 -18.71 12.89
N ARG A 112 1.88 -17.62 12.40
CA ARG A 112 0.45 -17.53 12.08
C ARG A 112 0.16 -16.42 11.06
N ILE A 113 -0.85 -16.67 10.21
CA ILE A 113 -1.56 -15.66 9.44
C ILE A 113 -2.90 -15.41 10.14
N ILE A 114 -3.26 -14.16 10.41
CA ILE A 114 -4.54 -13.77 11.01
C ILE A 114 -5.25 -12.72 10.15
N ASN A 115 -6.57 -12.64 10.27
CA ASN A 115 -7.35 -11.64 9.54
C ASN A 115 -7.14 -10.23 10.12
N GLU A 116 -7.00 -9.23 9.27
CA GLU A 116 -6.85 -7.83 9.66
C GLU A 116 -7.98 -7.34 10.58
N PRO A 117 -9.28 -7.62 10.34
CA PRO A 117 -10.34 -7.21 11.26
C PRO A 117 -10.24 -7.85 12.65
N THR A 118 -9.74 -9.08 12.75
CA THR A 118 -9.49 -9.73 14.06
C THR A 118 -8.34 -9.01 14.79
N ALA A 119 -7.25 -8.74 14.08
CA ALA A 119 -6.12 -8.02 14.67
C ALA A 119 -6.50 -6.60 15.10
N ALA A 120 -7.29 -5.89 14.29
CA ALA A 120 -7.80 -4.56 14.62
C ALA A 120 -8.68 -4.59 15.89
N SER A 121 -9.57 -5.58 16.01
CA SER A 121 -10.42 -5.76 17.18
C SER A 121 -9.62 -6.04 18.45
N MET A 122 -8.57 -6.86 18.37
CA MET A 122 -7.64 -7.12 19.47
C MET A 122 -6.86 -5.85 19.84
N ALA A 123 -6.33 -5.11 18.86
CA ALA A 123 -5.61 -3.87 19.10
C ALA A 123 -6.47 -2.78 19.74
N TYR A 124 -7.76 -2.77 19.43
CA TYR A 124 -8.75 -1.88 20.08
C TYR A 124 -9.07 -2.32 21.52
N GLY A 125 -8.64 -3.48 21.94
CA GLY A 125 -8.83 -4.00 23.31
C GLY A 125 -10.19 -4.65 23.56
N LEU A 126 -10.87 -5.08 22.50
CA LEU A 126 -12.19 -5.73 22.62
C LEU A 126 -12.11 -7.11 23.29
N ASP A 127 -10.97 -7.76 23.25
CA ASP A 127 -10.65 -9.00 23.97
C ASP A 127 -10.62 -8.84 25.49
N LYS A 128 -10.45 -7.61 25.99
CA LYS A 128 -10.38 -7.26 27.42
C LYS A 128 -11.73 -6.85 28.02
N VAL A 129 -12.75 -6.68 27.17
CA VAL A 129 -14.09 -6.29 27.60
C VAL A 129 -14.91 -7.55 27.87
N GLY A 130 -15.03 -7.97 29.10
CA GLY A 130 -15.64 -9.23 29.55
C GLY A 130 -17.15 -9.42 29.28
N LYS A 131 -17.68 -8.85 28.22
CA LYS A 131 -19.07 -8.99 27.77
C LYS A 131 -19.08 -9.41 26.29
N ASP A 132 -20.03 -10.27 25.95
CA ASP A 132 -20.29 -10.64 24.55
C ASP A 132 -20.68 -9.41 23.72
N LYS A 133 -20.06 -9.27 22.56
CA LYS A 133 -20.28 -8.13 21.66
C LYS A 133 -20.41 -8.59 20.21
N ARG A 134 -21.32 -7.93 19.49
CA ARG A 134 -21.34 -7.97 18.03
C ARG A 134 -20.62 -6.73 17.50
N ILE A 135 -19.67 -6.93 16.60
CA ILE A 135 -18.73 -5.94 16.12
C ILE A 135 -18.83 -5.88 14.61
N LEU A 136 -18.90 -4.68 14.05
CA LEU A 136 -18.67 -4.43 12.63
C LEU A 136 -17.31 -3.75 12.50
N VAL A 137 -16.42 -4.36 11.72
CA VAL A 137 -15.14 -3.76 11.32
C VAL A 137 -15.26 -3.34 9.86
N PHE A 138 -15.11 -2.04 9.62
CA PHE A 138 -15.07 -1.45 8.29
C PHE A 138 -13.63 -1.01 8.03
N ASP A 139 -12.89 -1.82 7.29
CA ASP A 139 -11.49 -1.58 6.94
C ASP A 139 -11.40 -1.12 5.49
N PHE A 140 -11.23 0.19 5.30
CA PHE A 140 -11.09 0.80 3.99
C PHE A 140 -9.69 1.38 3.85
N GLY A 141 -8.78 0.55 3.35
CA GLY A 141 -7.38 0.88 3.19
C GLY A 141 -7.03 1.57 1.87
N GLY A 142 -5.73 1.66 1.59
CA GLY A 142 -5.23 2.19 0.32
C GLY A 142 -5.45 1.23 -0.87
N GLY A 143 -5.59 -0.07 -0.61
CA GLY A 143 -5.64 -1.10 -1.65
C GLY A 143 -6.83 -2.05 -1.60
N THR A 144 -7.46 -2.21 -0.45
CA THR A 144 -8.55 -3.16 -0.23
C THR A 144 -9.64 -2.53 0.63
N LEU A 145 -10.87 -3.00 0.44
CA LEU A 145 -12.01 -2.75 1.30
C LEU A 145 -12.44 -4.09 1.89
N ASP A 146 -12.51 -4.16 3.22
CA ASP A 146 -13.02 -5.30 3.96
C ASP A 146 -14.08 -4.85 4.97
N VAL A 147 -15.25 -5.47 4.92
CA VAL A 147 -16.34 -5.24 5.87
C VAL A 147 -16.64 -6.57 6.55
N THR A 148 -16.42 -6.66 7.85
CA THR A 148 -16.53 -7.90 8.61
C THR A 148 -17.46 -7.73 9.79
N ILE A 149 -18.43 -8.64 9.92
CA ILE A 149 -19.25 -8.78 11.11
C ILE A 149 -18.72 -9.95 11.91
N MET A 150 -18.41 -9.72 13.17
CA MET A 150 -17.92 -10.74 14.09
C MET A 150 -18.59 -10.64 15.46
N GLU A 151 -18.61 -11.74 16.17
CA GLU A 151 -18.99 -11.81 17.57
C GLU A 151 -17.76 -12.10 18.42
N PHE A 152 -17.68 -11.44 19.55
CA PHE A 152 -16.70 -11.74 20.59
C PHE A 152 -17.45 -12.25 21.83
N GLY A 153 -17.09 -13.43 22.28
CA GLY A 153 -17.65 -14.05 23.48
C GLY A 153 -16.76 -15.20 23.94
N GLY A 154 -16.72 -15.44 25.24
CA GLY A 154 -15.90 -16.52 25.82
C GLY A 154 -14.41 -16.47 25.48
N GLY A 155 -13.85 -15.26 25.17
CA GLY A 155 -12.44 -15.10 24.79
C GLY A 155 -12.13 -15.40 23.31
N VAL A 156 -13.14 -15.60 22.48
CA VAL A 156 -13.00 -15.97 21.07
C VAL A 156 -13.67 -14.92 20.17
N PHE A 157 -12.99 -14.56 19.06
CA PHE A 157 -13.59 -13.83 17.96
C PHE A 157 -14.12 -14.81 16.91
N GLU A 158 -15.40 -14.75 16.64
CA GLU A 158 -16.06 -15.56 15.60
C GLU A 158 -16.52 -14.67 14.46
N VAL A 159 -15.98 -14.90 13.26
CA VAL A 159 -16.42 -14.18 12.04
C VAL A 159 -17.77 -14.73 11.61
N LYS A 160 -18.80 -13.89 11.56
CA LYS A 160 -20.15 -14.25 11.11
C LYS A 160 -20.35 -14.03 9.64
N SER A 161 -19.84 -12.92 9.13
CA SER A 161 -19.80 -12.68 7.67
C SER A 161 -18.67 -11.72 7.32
N THR A 162 -18.18 -11.85 6.10
CA THR A 162 -17.24 -10.89 5.51
C THR A 162 -17.65 -10.61 4.08
N SER A 163 -17.44 -9.36 3.66
CA SER A 163 -17.60 -8.91 2.28
C SER A 163 -16.56 -7.84 2.00
N GLY A 164 -16.19 -7.65 0.75
CA GLY A 164 -15.19 -6.67 0.42
C GLY A 164 -14.78 -6.70 -1.04
N ASP A 165 -13.75 -5.93 -1.35
CA ASP A 165 -13.12 -5.89 -2.66
C ASP A 165 -11.60 -5.77 -2.49
N THR A 166 -10.86 -6.75 -2.98
CA THR A 166 -9.39 -6.79 -2.92
C THR A 166 -8.71 -5.85 -3.90
N GLN A 167 -9.48 -5.13 -4.72
CA GLN A 167 -9.03 -4.19 -5.73
C GLN A 167 -9.64 -2.79 -5.57
N LEU A 168 -10.24 -2.48 -4.42
CA LEU A 168 -10.83 -1.18 -4.10
C LEU A 168 -10.16 -0.55 -2.89
N GLY A 169 -9.68 0.69 -3.04
CA GLY A 169 -9.07 1.45 -1.95
C GLY A 169 -8.75 2.88 -2.35
N GLY A 170 -8.04 3.59 -1.48
CA GLY A 170 -7.65 4.98 -1.69
C GLY A 170 -6.86 5.22 -2.99
N THR A 171 -6.07 4.24 -3.43
CA THR A 171 -5.35 4.31 -4.71
C THR A 171 -6.25 4.33 -5.94
N ASP A 172 -7.46 3.77 -5.85
CA ASP A 172 -8.42 3.83 -6.96
C ASP A 172 -9.10 5.18 -7.02
N MET A 173 -9.38 5.78 -5.87
CA MET A 173 -9.83 7.17 -5.78
C MET A 173 -8.78 8.12 -6.38
N ASP A 174 -7.49 7.93 -6.01
CA ASP A 174 -6.38 8.70 -6.60
C ASP A 174 -6.33 8.52 -8.11
N ALA A 175 -6.50 7.31 -8.64
CA ALA A 175 -6.46 7.04 -10.08
C ALA A 175 -7.57 7.78 -10.84
N VAL A 176 -8.79 7.83 -10.30
CA VAL A 176 -9.91 8.60 -10.89
C VAL A 176 -9.59 10.10 -10.94
N LEU A 177 -9.05 10.63 -9.85
CA LEU A 177 -8.68 12.04 -9.77
C LEU A 177 -7.47 12.38 -10.69
N VAL A 178 -6.49 11.51 -10.78
CA VAL A 178 -5.35 11.64 -11.72
C VAL A 178 -5.86 11.70 -13.15
N GLU A 179 -6.76 10.78 -13.52
CA GLU A 179 -7.32 10.74 -14.87
C GLU A 179 -8.10 12.03 -15.18
N PHE A 180 -8.87 12.54 -14.22
CA PHE A 180 -9.57 13.81 -14.34
C PHE A 180 -8.58 14.96 -14.58
N VAL A 181 -7.56 15.12 -13.74
CA VAL A 181 -6.55 16.20 -13.85
C VAL A 181 -5.80 16.13 -15.19
N VAL A 182 -5.36 14.94 -15.57
CA VAL A 182 -4.61 14.76 -16.84
C VAL A 182 -5.48 15.09 -18.04
N ASN A 183 -6.77 14.73 -18.01
CA ASN A 183 -7.68 15.03 -19.11
C ASN A 183 -8.00 16.54 -19.17
N GLU A 184 -8.21 17.21 -18.05
CA GLU A 184 -8.41 18.67 -18.02
C GLU A 184 -7.16 19.42 -18.50
N PHE A 185 -5.98 19.03 -18.01
CA PHE A 185 -4.71 19.61 -18.51
C PHE A 185 -4.54 19.44 -20.01
N LYS A 186 -4.85 18.24 -20.54
CA LYS A 186 -4.78 17.96 -21.97
C LYS A 186 -5.75 18.82 -22.79
N LYS A 187 -6.95 19.11 -22.27
CA LYS A 187 -7.92 19.98 -22.95
C LYS A 187 -7.41 21.42 -23.05
N VAL A 188 -6.76 21.93 -21.99
CA VAL A 188 -6.30 23.31 -21.93
C VAL A 188 -4.96 23.50 -22.65
N GLU A 189 -3.99 22.63 -22.38
CA GLU A 189 -2.61 22.79 -22.85
C GLU A 189 -2.28 21.94 -24.11
N GLY A 190 -3.17 21.03 -24.53
CA GLY A 190 -2.94 20.12 -25.66
C GLY A 190 -1.91 19.01 -25.38
N ILE A 191 -1.35 18.94 -24.18
CA ILE A 191 -0.28 18.02 -23.80
C ILE A 191 -0.82 16.88 -22.95
N ASP A 192 -0.50 15.64 -23.31
CA ASP A 192 -0.90 14.46 -22.53
C ASP A 192 0.20 14.06 -21.54
N LEU A 193 0.01 14.37 -20.26
CA LEU A 193 0.97 14.10 -19.18
C LEU A 193 1.25 12.61 -18.98
N ARG A 194 0.40 11.70 -19.49
CA ARG A 194 0.63 10.25 -19.44
C ARG A 194 1.88 9.82 -20.22
N LYS A 195 2.33 10.64 -21.17
CA LYS A 195 3.54 10.40 -21.97
C LYS A 195 4.84 10.77 -21.24
N ASP A 196 4.74 11.51 -20.15
CA ASP A 196 5.86 11.88 -19.29
C ASP A 196 5.71 11.21 -17.90
N PRO A 197 6.48 10.13 -17.65
CA PRO A 197 6.37 9.40 -16.36
C PRO A 197 6.68 10.25 -15.14
N MET A 198 7.56 11.25 -15.26
CA MET A 198 7.90 12.15 -14.14
C MET A 198 6.76 13.13 -13.87
N ALA A 199 6.20 13.73 -14.92
CA ALA A 199 5.03 14.59 -14.81
C ALA A 199 3.84 13.84 -14.21
N LEU A 200 3.56 12.64 -14.73
CA LEU A 200 2.48 11.80 -14.22
C LEU A 200 2.66 11.42 -12.75
N GLN A 201 3.88 11.13 -12.31
CA GLN A 201 4.16 10.83 -10.91
C GLN A 201 3.96 12.05 -10.01
N ARG A 202 4.35 13.24 -10.47
CA ARG A 202 4.08 14.51 -9.74
C ARG A 202 2.59 14.77 -9.60
N VAL A 203 1.81 14.51 -10.65
CA VAL A 203 0.33 14.61 -10.59
C VAL A 203 -0.23 13.63 -9.56
N ARG A 204 0.23 12.37 -9.56
CA ARG A 204 -0.22 11.37 -8.57
C ARG A 204 0.03 11.81 -7.13
N GLU A 205 1.20 12.34 -6.85
CA GLU A 205 1.54 12.81 -5.50
C GLU A 205 0.72 14.05 -5.08
N ALA A 206 0.47 14.96 -6.01
CA ALA A 206 -0.37 16.13 -5.74
C ALA A 206 -1.83 15.74 -5.49
N VAL A 207 -2.35 14.81 -6.29
CA VAL A 207 -3.71 14.28 -6.15
C VAL A 207 -3.87 13.53 -4.83
N GLU A 208 -2.91 12.68 -4.42
CA GLU A 208 -2.93 12.00 -3.12
C GLU A 208 -3.00 13.02 -1.97
N ARG A 209 -2.18 14.08 -2.03
CA ARG A 209 -2.22 15.17 -1.03
C ARG A 209 -3.57 15.88 -1.01
N ALA A 210 -4.09 16.27 -2.18
CA ALA A 210 -5.38 16.93 -2.29
C ALA A 210 -6.52 16.07 -1.73
N LYS A 211 -6.54 14.78 -2.05
CA LYS A 211 -7.51 13.84 -1.47
C LYS A 211 -7.43 13.81 0.06
N ILE A 212 -6.23 13.80 0.64
CA ILE A 212 -6.05 13.83 2.09
C ILE A 212 -6.58 15.13 2.68
N GLU A 213 -6.26 16.28 2.08
CA GLU A 213 -6.73 17.59 2.51
C GLU A 213 -8.26 17.71 2.47
N LEU A 214 -8.90 17.20 1.42
CA LEU A 214 -10.36 17.19 1.26
C LEU A 214 -11.10 16.35 2.31
N SER A 215 -10.39 15.58 3.15
CA SER A 215 -10.98 14.97 4.34
C SER A 215 -11.27 15.98 5.46
N THR A 216 -10.72 17.18 5.40
CA THR A 216 -10.86 18.21 6.42
C THR A 216 -11.36 19.56 5.89
N VAL A 217 -11.20 19.81 4.60
CA VAL A 217 -11.64 21.04 3.92
C VAL A 217 -12.58 20.67 2.76
N LEU A 218 -13.38 21.67 2.31
CA LEU A 218 -14.34 21.46 1.20
C LEU A 218 -13.71 21.70 -0.17
N GLU A 219 -12.62 22.46 -0.23
CA GLU A 219 -11.95 22.83 -1.48
C GLU A 219 -10.43 22.79 -1.25
N THR A 220 -9.68 22.46 -2.29
CA THR A 220 -8.22 22.52 -2.31
C THR A 220 -7.72 22.79 -3.73
N ASP A 221 -6.51 23.36 -3.85
CA ASP A 221 -5.89 23.69 -5.11
C ASP A 221 -4.81 22.68 -5.49
N LEU A 222 -4.78 22.30 -6.78
CA LEU A 222 -3.69 21.55 -7.37
C LEU A 222 -2.76 22.51 -8.13
N ASN A 223 -1.62 22.83 -7.52
CA ASN A 223 -0.61 23.69 -8.14
C ASN A 223 0.67 22.87 -8.40
N LEU A 224 1.01 22.68 -9.66
CA LEU A 224 2.16 21.90 -10.13
C LEU A 224 3.05 22.77 -11.06
N PRO A 225 3.80 23.74 -10.51
CA PRO A 225 4.67 24.57 -11.32
C PRO A 225 5.68 23.72 -12.11
N TYR A 226 5.86 24.04 -13.40
CA TYR A 226 6.77 23.33 -14.29
C TYR A 226 6.50 21.82 -14.34
N VAL A 227 5.21 21.43 -14.47
CA VAL A 227 4.83 20.02 -14.48
C VAL A 227 5.40 19.29 -15.71
N THR A 228 5.43 19.99 -16.84
CA THR A 228 6.07 19.53 -18.08
C THR A 228 6.56 20.73 -18.89
N ALA A 229 7.19 20.50 -20.05
CA ALA A 229 7.61 21.55 -20.97
C ALA A 229 7.40 21.11 -22.41
N ASP A 230 7.18 22.07 -23.30
CA ASP A 230 7.15 21.91 -24.75
C ASP A 230 8.09 22.89 -25.43
N SER A 231 8.01 23.01 -26.78
CA SER A 231 8.82 23.94 -27.60
C SER A 231 8.58 25.42 -27.24
N ASN A 232 7.48 25.75 -26.57
CA ASN A 232 7.10 27.11 -26.19
C ASN A 232 7.48 27.41 -24.71
N GLY A 233 8.07 26.45 -23.99
CA GLY A 233 8.53 26.60 -22.63
C GLY A 233 7.82 25.73 -21.61
N PRO A 234 8.04 25.99 -20.32
CA PRO A 234 7.42 25.23 -19.23
C PRO A 234 5.91 25.46 -19.15
N ARG A 235 5.19 24.40 -18.73
CA ARG A 235 3.75 24.39 -18.50
C ARG A 235 3.44 24.13 -17.02
N HIS A 236 2.32 24.70 -16.58
CA HIS A 236 1.90 24.70 -15.17
C HIS A 236 0.52 24.08 -15.00
#